data_34ca8eda801def0c308f57c2782f895c
#
_entry.id   34ca8eda801def0c308f57c2782f895c
#
_cell.length_a   1.000
_cell.length_b   1.000
_cell.length_c   1.000
_cell.angle_alpha   90.00
_cell.angle_beta   90.00
_cell.angle_gamma   90.00
#
_symmetry.space_group_name_H-M   'P 1'
#
loop_
_entity.id
_entity.type
_entity.pdbx_description
1 polymer ?
#
loop_
_entity_poly.entity_id
_entity_poly.type
_entity_poly.pdbx_seq_one_letter_code
_entity_poly.pdbx_strand_id
1 'polypeptide(L)'
;LERARNRSWLLAPSSQPMPMTTMTIDTSKGIAGLKGALRYVRAYRDQVFVVKLGGDVLADPVALDAVAAQIALLSSLGIRLVIVHGGGPQATALSKRLGQEPNIVAGRRVTDDAALEVAKMVYAGALNVDLLSALRRHQVQAVGLSGVDADLITAHRRPPVQVVHDGGQTTTVDFGHVGDIDRVDPRVLTTLLESRFVPVVASLAGDLEGRVYNVNADTVAEALAVALRAMKLVFLTGA
;
A
#
# COMPACT_ATOMS: atom_id res chain seq x y z
N LEU A 1 7.00 -8.36 -61.82
CA LEU A 1 6.94 -9.80 -61.65
C LEU A 1 6.62 -10.06 -60.17
N GLU A 2 5.41 -10.07 -59.85
CA GLU A 2 4.48 -11.19 -59.62
C GLU A 2 4.94 -12.16 -58.53
N ARG A 3 4.33 -12.06 -57.36
CA ARG A 3 3.51 -13.10 -56.74
C ARG A 3 2.68 -12.51 -55.57
N ALA A 4 1.46 -12.26 -55.90
CA ALA A 4 0.36 -12.12 -54.94
C ALA A 4 -0.12 -13.51 -54.50
N ARG A 5 -0.75 -13.55 -53.28
CA ARG A 5 -1.80 -14.46 -52.82
C ARG A 5 -1.39 -15.71 -52.08
N ASN A 6 -1.81 -15.83 -50.87
CA ASN A 6 -3.14 -16.34 -50.55
C ASN A 6 -3.46 -16.11 -49.07
N ARG A 7 -4.41 -15.28 -48.73
CA ARG A 7 -5.00 -15.18 -47.39
C ARG A 7 -6.45 -15.66 -47.46
N SER A 8 -6.63 -16.93 -47.26
CA SER A 8 -7.95 -17.49 -46.95
C SER A 8 -8.16 -17.50 -45.43
N TRP A 9 -8.70 -16.40 -44.92
CA TRP A 9 -9.24 -16.32 -43.55
C TRP A 9 -10.75 -16.19 -43.66
N LEU A 10 -11.46 -17.28 -43.86
CA LEU A 10 -12.90 -17.34 -43.66
C LEU A 10 -13.32 -18.78 -43.47
N LEU A 11 -13.34 -19.19 -42.19
CA LEU A 11 -14.34 -20.14 -41.70
C LEU A 11 -14.47 -19.83 -40.17
N ALA A 12 -15.49 -19.09 -39.85
CA ALA A 12 -15.96 -18.95 -38.50
C ALA A 12 -16.46 -20.32 -38.00
N PRO A 13 -16.06 -20.80 -36.83
CA PRO A 13 -16.67 -21.97 -36.25
C PRO A 13 -18.08 -21.62 -35.82
N SER A 14 -19.03 -22.48 -36.18
CA SER A 14 -20.44 -22.44 -35.84
C SER A 14 -20.62 -22.19 -34.35
N SER A 15 -21.28 -21.10 -34.00
CA SER A 15 -21.76 -20.79 -32.65
C SER A 15 -22.81 -21.81 -32.23
N GLN A 16 -22.40 -22.85 -31.54
CA GLN A 16 -23.37 -23.63 -30.75
C GLN A 16 -23.78 -22.78 -29.54
N PRO A 17 -25.08 -22.60 -29.28
CA PRO A 17 -25.52 -21.91 -28.08
C PRO A 17 -25.09 -22.70 -26.85
N MET A 18 -24.36 -22.04 -25.95
CA MET A 18 -24.05 -22.62 -24.65
C MET A 18 -25.33 -22.95 -23.89
N PRO A 19 -25.42 -24.12 -23.23
CA PRO A 19 -26.61 -24.46 -22.45
C PRO A 19 -26.80 -23.41 -21.35
N MET A 20 -27.91 -22.71 -21.35
CA MET A 20 -28.34 -21.83 -20.27
C MET A 20 -28.61 -22.69 -19.04
N THR A 21 -27.65 -22.76 -18.14
CA THR A 21 -27.88 -23.31 -16.81
C THR A 21 -28.79 -22.35 -16.04
N THR A 22 -30.04 -22.68 -15.90
CA THR A 22 -30.99 -21.93 -15.08
C THR A 22 -30.56 -22.08 -13.62
N MET A 23 -29.79 -21.10 -13.09
CA MET A 23 -29.58 -20.99 -11.67
C MET A 23 -30.87 -20.51 -11.00
N THR A 24 -31.58 -21.40 -10.34
CA THR A 24 -32.66 -21.04 -9.41
C THR A 24 -32.05 -20.39 -8.18
N ILE A 25 -31.97 -19.06 -8.19
CA ILE A 25 -31.55 -18.28 -7.02
C ILE A 25 -32.77 -18.23 -6.08
N ASP A 26 -32.59 -18.69 -4.84
CA ASP A 26 -33.57 -18.41 -3.77
C ASP A 26 -33.60 -16.91 -3.51
N THR A 27 -34.47 -16.20 -4.19
CA THR A 27 -34.56 -14.75 -4.25
C THR A 27 -34.91 -14.15 -2.89
N SER A 28 -35.52 -14.88 -1.97
CA SER A 28 -35.96 -14.37 -0.68
C SER A 28 -34.76 -14.09 0.28
N LYS A 29 -33.79 -15.02 0.34
CA LYS A 29 -32.57 -14.84 1.12
C LYS A 29 -31.57 -13.90 0.43
N GLY A 30 -31.50 -13.95 -0.91
CA GLY A 30 -30.64 -13.05 -1.70
C GLY A 30 -31.02 -11.58 -1.56
N ILE A 31 -32.31 -11.24 -1.60
CA ILE A 31 -32.82 -9.86 -1.46
C ILE A 31 -32.60 -9.33 -0.04
N ALA A 32 -32.81 -10.15 0.99
CA ALA A 32 -32.55 -9.73 2.37
C ALA A 32 -31.05 -9.44 2.62
N GLY A 33 -30.14 -10.29 2.10
CA GLY A 33 -28.71 -10.08 2.15
C GLY A 33 -28.28 -8.81 1.40
N LEU A 34 -28.82 -8.59 0.20
CA LEU A 34 -28.56 -7.39 -0.61
C LEU A 34 -29.02 -6.10 0.10
N LYS A 35 -30.23 -6.10 0.70
CA LYS A 35 -30.71 -4.95 1.49
C LYS A 35 -29.81 -4.64 2.69
N GLY A 36 -29.25 -5.68 3.33
CA GLY A 36 -28.28 -5.54 4.39
C GLY A 36 -26.98 -4.87 3.88
N ALA A 37 -26.42 -5.41 2.80
CA ALA A 37 -25.21 -4.88 2.18
C ALA A 37 -25.36 -3.42 1.70
N LEU A 38 -26.52 -3.05 1.14
CA LEU A 38 -26.79 -1.69 0.66
C LEU A 38 -26.69 -0.62 1.75
N ARG A 39 -26.97 -0.96 3.02
CA ARG A 39 -26.80 -0.01 4.13
C ARG A 39 -25.33 0.33 4.33
N TYR A 40 -24.42 -0.65 4.24
CA TYR A 40 -22.98 -0.43 4.33
C TYR A 40 -22.45 0.36 3.13
N VAL A 41 -22.89 0.02 1.91
CA VAL A 41 -22.52 0.76 0.71
C VAL A 41 -22.92 2.23 0.84
N ARG A 42 -24.16 2.52 1.27
CA ARG A 42 -24.63 3.91 1.48
C ARG A 42 -23.86 4.63 2.56
N ALA A 43 -23.49 3.95 3.66
CA ALA A 43 -22.76 4.55 4.77
C ALA A 43 -21.30 4.89 4.43
N TYR A 44 -20.66 4.09 3.58
CA TYR A 44 -19.22 4.19 3.32
C TYR A 44 -18.87 4.66 1.91
N ARG A 45 -19.83 4.76 1.00
CA ARG A 45 -19.59 5.31 -0.33
C ARG A 45 -19.01 6.72 -0.23
N ASP A 46 -17.98 6.98 -1.03
CA ASP A 46 -17.21 8.23 -1.06
C ASP A 46 -16.46 8.56 0.24
N GLN A 47 -16.53 7.70 1.27
CA GLN A 47 -15.71 7.85 2.48
C GLN A 47 -14.29 7.40 2.22
N VAL A 48 -13.33 8.05 2.90
CA VAL A 48 -11.91 7.70 2.83
C VAL A 48 -11.58 6.66 3.89
N PHE A 49 -10.95 5.56 3.48
CA PHE A 49 -10.34 4.58 4.38
C PHE A 49 -8.84 4.56 4.14
N VAL A 50 -8.06 4.59 5.20
CA VAL A 50 -6.61 4.35 5.16
C VAL A 50 -6.36 2.92 5.61
N VAL A 51 -5.63 2.15 4.81
CA VAL A 51 -5.30 0.75 5.08
C VAL A 51 -3.79 0.61 5.12
N LYS A 52 -3.24 0.26 6.28
CA LYS A 52 -1.82 -0.04 6.44
C LYS A 52 -1.58 -1.54 6.29
N LEU A 53 -0.63 -1.89 5.43
CA LEU A 53 -0.20 -3.26 5.20
C LEU A 53 1.12 -3.55 5.94
N GLY A 54 1.13 -4.62 6.74
CA GLY A 54 2.33 -5.12 7.40
C GLY A 54 3.29 -5.78 6.43
N GLY A 55 4.57 -5.85 6.83
CA GLY A 55 5.61 -6.49 6.03
C GLY A 55 5.35 -7.97 5.76
N ASP A 56 4.69 -8.66 6.69
CA ASP A 56 4.36 -10.08 6.56
C ASP A 56 3.32 -10.32 5.46
N VAL A 57 2.30 -9.45 5.38
CA VAL A 57 1.29 -9.50 4.30
C VAL A 57 1.94 -9.28 2.94
N LEU A 58 2.92 -8.36 2.87
CA LEU A 58 3.65 -8.07 1.63
C LEU A 58 4.65 -9.17 1.25
N ALA A 59 5.09 -9.97 2.21
CA ALA A 59 6.04 -11.08 1.99
C ALA A 59 5.35 -12.35 1.45
N ASP A 60 4.05 -12.52 1.69
CA ASP A 60 3.28 -13.67 1.25
C ASP A 60 2.46 -13.33 -0.01
N PRO A 61 2.80 -13.91 -1.18
CA PRO A 61 2.07 -13.65 -2.42
C PRO A 61 0.58 -14.02 -2.35
N VAL A 62 0.21 -15.02 -1.54
CA VAL A 62 -1.20 -15.45 -1.39
C VAL A 62 -1.97 -14.42 -0.56
N ALA A 63 -1.39 -13.98 0.56
CA ALA A 63 -1.98 -12.94 1.40
C ALA A 63 -2.09 -11.60 0.63
N LEU A 64 -1.05 -11.23 -0.11
CA LEU A 64 -1.04 -10.02 -0.93
C LEU A 64 -2.15 -10.03 -2.00
N ASP A 65 -2.31 -11.17 -2.70
CA ASP A 65 -3.36 -11.31 -3.72
C ASP A 65 -4.77 -11.25 -3.10
N ALA A 66 -4.97 -11.92 -1.97
CA ALA A 66 -6.24 -11.87 -1.23
C ALA A 66 -6.58 -10.44 -0.76
N VAL A 67 -5.60 -9.70 -0.26
CA VAL A 67 -5.77 -8.30 0.15
C VAL A 67 -6.07 -7.41 -1.07
N ALA A 68 -5.37 -7.61 -2.20
CA ALA A 68 -5.63 -6.86 -3.43
C ALA A 68 -7.06 -7.09 -3.95
N ALA A 69 -7.59 -8.32 -3.86
CA ALA A 69 -8.98 -8.64 -4.20
C ALA A 69 -9.97 -7.90 -3.28
N GLN A 70 -9.70 -7.80 -1.97
CA GLN A 70 -10.56 -7.06 -1.04
C GLN A 70 -10.51 -5.54 -1.29
N ILE A 71 -9.33 -4.99 -1.61
CA ILE A 71 -9.18 -3.59 -2.00
C ILE A 71 -10.00 -3.31 -3.27
N ALA A 72 -9.95 -4.20 -4.26
CA ALA A 72 -10.75 -4.09 -5.48
C ALA A 72 -12.25 -4.08 -5.18
N LEU A 73 -12.71 -4.97 -4.31
CA LEU A 73 -14.11 -5.01 -3.87
C LEU A 73 -14.52 -3.69 -3.21
N LEU A 74 -13.77 -3.20 -2.23
CA LEU A 74 -14.06 -1.95 -1.53
C LEU A 74 -14.06 -0.75 -2.49
N SER A 75 -13.08 -0.68 -3.40
CA SER A 75 -13.00 0.35 -4.44
C SER A 75 -14.23 0.31 -5.36
N SER A 76 -14.67 -0.88 -5.79
CA SER A 76 -15.85 -1.05 -6.65
C SER A 76 -17.16 -0.61 -5.97
N LEU A 77 -17.21 -0.68 -4.64
CA LEU A 77 -18.32 -0.16 -3.84
C LEU A 77 -18.29 1.37 -3.68
N GLY A 78 -17.30 2.03 -4.25
CA GLY A 78 -17.15 3.49 -4.22
C GLY A 78 -16.44 4.03 -2.98
N ILE A 79 -15.80 3.17 -2.18
CA ILE A 79 -14.97 3.61 -1.04
C ILE A 79 -13.63 4.14 -1.60
N ARG A 80 -13.18 5.28 -1.09
CA ARG A 80 -11.90 5.90 -1.46
C ARG A 80 -10.81 5.33 -0.56
N LEU A 81 -9.85 4.62 -1.15
CA LEU A 81 -8.83 3.89 -0.40
C LEU A 81 -7.46 4.57 -0.54
N VAL A 82 -6.74 4.70 0.57
CA VAL A 82 -5.30 5.01 0.59
C VAL A 82 -4.60 3.84 1.26
N ILE A 83 -3.62 3.27 0.58
CA ILE A 83 -2.84 2.16 1.10
C ILE A 83 -1.51 2.71 1.61
N VAL A 84 -1.08 2.28 2.80
CA VAL A 84 0.22 2.63 3.38
C VAL A 84 0.99 1.35 3.63
N HIS A 85 2.27 1.35 3.31
CA HIS A 85 3.13 0.22 3.60
C HIS A 85 4.53 0.64 4.07
N GLY A 86 5.16 -0.23 4.84
CA GLY A 86 6.58 -0.20 5.12
C GLY A 86 7.31 -1.28 4.32
N GLY A 87 8.24 -1.99 4.94
CA GLY A 87 9.00 -3.06 4.29
C GLY A 87 10.23 -3.47 5.11
N GLY A 88 10.12 -3.40 6.44
CA GLY A 88 11.23 -3.71 7.35
C GLY A 88 11.85 -5.11 7.11
N PRO A 89 11.07 -6.20 7.06
CA PRO A 89 11.59 -7.54 6.77
C PRO A 89 12.31 -7.60 5.40
N GLN A 90 11.73 -7.02 4.36
CA GLN A 90 12.29 -7.04 3.01
C GLN A 90 13.56 -6.20 2.91
N ALA A 91 13.60 -5.04 3.57
CA ALA A 91 14.81 -4.23 3.67
C ALA A 91 15.92 -4.98 4.44
N THR A 92 15.58 -5.71 5.51
CA THR A 92 16.51 -6.59 6.22
C THR A 92 17.09 -7.67 5.29
N ALA A 93 16.23 -8.31 4.51
CA ALA A 93 16.65 -9.35 3.58
C ALA A 93 17.57 -8.78 2.47
N LEU A 94 17.26 -7.62 1.93
CA LEU A 94 18.10 -6.97 0.92
C LEU A 94 19.44 -6.50 1.52
N SER A 95 19.45 -5.88 2.72
CA SER A 95 20.69 -5.49 3.41
C SER A 95 21.65 -6.66 3.54
N LYS A 96 21.16 -7.82 4.03
CA LYS A 96 21.98 -9.04 4.18
C LYS A 96 22.52 -9.54 2.82
N ARG A 97 21.73 -9.50 1.76
CA ARG A 97 22.19 -9.86 0.42
C ARG A 97 23.29 -8.94 -0.11
N LEU A 98 23.30 -7.68 0.33
CA LEU A 98 24.33 -6.68 0.01
C LEU A 98 25.53 -6.74 0.97
N GLY A 99 25.59 -7.72 1.88
CA GLY A 99 26.65 -7.86 2.85
C GLY A 99 26.60 -6.84 4.00
N GLN A 100 25.44 -6.23 4.23
CA GLN A 100 25.22 -5.26 5.30
C GLN A 100 24.45 -5.92 6.45
N GLU A 101 24.96 -5.81 7.68
CA GLU A 101 24.22 -6.29 8.85
C GLU A 101 23.30 -5.19 9.39
N PRO A 102 21.98 -5.43 9.41
CA PRO A 102 21.03 -4.46 9.92
C PRO A 102 21.19 -4.22 11.41
N ASN A 103 21.39 -2.96 11.80
CA ASN A 103 21.44 -2.56 13.21
C ASN A 103 20.01 -2.30 13.72
N ILE A 104 19.55 -3.11 14.68
CA ILE A 104 18.22 -3.00 15.29
C ILE A 104 18.38 -2.81 16.79
N VAL A 105 17.87 -1.70 17.32
CA VAL A 105 17.88 -1.37 18.74
C VAL A 105 16.45 -1.23 19.25
N ALA A 106 16.11 -1.96 20.29
CA ALA A 106 14.75 -1.98 20.87
C ALA A 106 13.63 -2.15 19.80
N GLY A 107 13.83 -3.09 18.87
CA GLY A 107 12.86 -3.38 17.79
C GLY A 107 12.79 -2.32 16.66
N ARG A 108 13.62 -1.27 16.72
CA ARG A 108 13.68 -0.21 15.71
C ARG A 108 15.01 -0.26 14.96
N ARG A 109 14.95 -0.08 13.65
CA ARG A 109 16.15 -0.03 12.80
C ARG A 109 16.85 1.30 12.99
N VAL A 110 18.16 1.24 13.27
CA VAL A 110 19.05 2.37 13.06
C VAL A 110 19.25 2.52 11.55
N THR A 111 18.96 3.69 11.02
CA THR A 111 18.97 3.95 9.57
C THR A 111 20.17 4.86 9.25
N ASP A 112 21.34 4.28 9.03
CA ASP A 112 22.50 4.97 8.46
C ASP A 112 22.32 5.21 6.95
N ASP A 113 23.31 5.78 6.27
CA ASP A 113 23.25 6.08 4.84
C ASP A 113 22.97 4.83 4.01
N ALA A 114 23.65 3.72 4.31
CA ALA A 114 23.47 2.46 3.60
C ALA A 114 22.08 1.85 3.82
N ALA A 115 21.57 1.89 5.05
CA ALA A 115 20.24 1.43 5.39
C ALA A 115 19.14 2.31 4.77
N LEU A 116 19.39 3.63 4.64
CA LEU A 116 18.47 4.54 3.95
C LEU A 116 18.39 4.22 2.44
N GLU A 117 19.53 3.97 1.79
CA GLU A 117 19.55 3.57 0.38
C GLU A 117 18.76 2.27 0.15
N VAL A 118 18.95 1.28 1.03
CA VAL A 118 18.15 0.04 0.99
C VAL A 118 16.67 0.33 1.20
N ALA A 119 16.30 1.20 2.14
CA ALA A 119 14.90 1.57 2.37
C ALA A 119 14.26 2.22 1.14
N LYS A 120 14.96 3.14 0.46
CA LYS A 120 14.49 3.75 -0.79
C LYS A 120 14.26 2.69 -1.88
N MET A 121 15.24 1.81 -2.12
CA MET A 121 15.14 0.74 -3.12
C MET A 121 13.99 -0.21 -2.84
N VAL A 122 13.79 -0.58 -1.58
CA VAL A 122 12.78 -1.55 -1.17
C VAL A 122 11.40 -0.90 -1.09
N TYR A 123 11.26 0.22 -0.35
CA TYR A 123 9.92 0.76 -0.07
C TYR A 123 9.33 1.48 -1.28
N ALA A 124 10.03 2.48 -1.83
CA ALA A 124 9.54 3.22 -2.98
C ALA A 124 9.73 2.47 -4.32
N GLY A 125 10.62 1.46 -4.34
CA GLY A 125 10.88 0.63 -5.50
C GLY A 125 10.12 -0.69 -5.47
N ALA A 126 10.81 -1.77 -5.07
CA ALA A 126 10.34 -3.14 -5.23
C ALA A 126 8.95 -3.38 -4.65
N LEU A 127 8.73 -3.09 -3.36
CA LEU A 127 7.44 -3.36 -2.70
C LEU A 127 6.30 -2.52 -3.24
N ASN A 128 6.55 -1.24 -3.54
CA ASN A 128 5.52 -0.39 -4.11
C ASN A 128 5.08 -0.93 -5.48
N VAL A 129 6.04 -1.29 -6.34
CA VAL A 129 5.76 -1.86 -7.67
C VAL A 129 5.06 -3.22 -7.58
N ASP A 130 5.48 -4.10 -6.67
CA ASP A 130 4.85 -5.40 -6.47
C ASP A 130 3.40 -5.27 -6.02
N LEU A 131 3.12 -4.34 -5.09
CA LEU A 131 1.77 -4.03 -4.63
C LEU A 131 0.90 -3.43 -5.75
N LEU A 132 1.44 -2.49 -6.53
CA LEU A 132 0.75 -1.96 -7.72
C LEU A 132 0.44 -3.06 -8.74
N SER A 133 1.38 -3.99 -8.95
CA SER A 133 1.18 -5.14 -9.84
C SER A 133 0.07 -6.07 -9.34
N ALA A 134 0.01 -6.33 -8.04
CA ALA A 134 -1.05 -7.11 -7.42
C ALA A 134 -2.42 -6.44 -7.58
N LEU A 135 -2.51 -5.14 -7.29
CA LEU A 135 -3.74 -4.35 -7.46
C LEU A 135 -4.21 -4.30 -8.92
N ARG A 136 -3.26 -4.19 -9.87
CA ARG A 136 -3.56 -4.21 -11.31
C ARG A 136 -4.18 -5.52 -11.77
N ARG A 137 -3.78 -6.68 -11.24
CA ARG A 137 -4.40 -7.99 -11.54
C ARG A 137 -5.90 -7.99 -11.22
N HIS A 138 -6.29 -7.24 -10.18
CA HIS A 138 -7.68 -7.06 -9.75
C HIS A 138 -8.33 -5.80 -10.34
N GLN A 139 -7.75 -5.23 -11.42
CA GLN A 139 -8.28 -4.07 -12.15
C GLN A 139 -8.41 -2.78 -11.30
N VAL A 140 -7.64 -2.66 -10.22
CA VAL A 140 -7.56 -1.44 -9.41
C VAL A 140 -6.59 -0.47 -10.07
N GLN A 141 -7.04 0.75 -10.34
CA GLN A 141 -6.20 1.84 -10.81
C GLN A 141 -5.48 2.46 -9.62
N ALA A 142 -4.24 2.05 -9.39
CA ALA A 142 -3.45 2.51 -8.26
C ALA A 142 -2.25 3.35 -8.70
N VAL A 143 -1.82 4.28 -7.84
CA VAL A 143 -0.67 5.17 -8.05
C VAL A 143 0.27 5.04 -6.88
N GLY A 144 1.53 4.64 -7.15
CA GLY A 144 2.59 4.53 -6.15
C GLY A 144 3.20 5.89 -5.84
N LEU A 145 3.39 6.16 -4.56
CA LEU A 145 3.97 7.39 -4.00
C LEU A 145 4.83 7.05 -2.79
N SER A 146 5.64 8.00 -2.38
CA SER A 146 6.22 8.08 -1.05
C SER A 146 5.81 9.40 -0.40
N GLY A 147 6.13 9.61 0.85
CA GLY A 147 5.88 10.90 1.51
C GLY A 147 6.70 12.06 0.94
N VAL A 148 7.75 11.77 0.14
CA VAL A 148 8.57 12.80 -0.55
C VAL A 148 7.83 13.39 -1.75
N ASP A 149 6.95 12.60 -2.39
CA ASP A 149 6.26 13.02 -3.60
C ASP A 149 5.29 14.17 -3.32
N ALA A 150 5.42 15.25 -4.08
CA ALA A 150 4.58 16.45 -3.97
C ALA A 150 4.51 17.03 -2.55
N ASP A 151 5.58 16.94 -1.77
CA ASP A 151 5.66 17.39 -0.38
C ASP A 151 4.58 16.77 0.53
N LEU A 152 4.16 15.55 0.22
CA LEU A 152 3.08 14.88 0.93
C LEU A 152 3.33 14.77 2.44
N ILE A 153 4.57 14.41 2.84
CA ILE A 153 4.96 14.30 4.25
C ILE A 153 6.27 15.04 4.49
N THR A 154 6.21 16.12 5.24
CA THR A 154 7.37 16.83 5.77
C THR A 154 7.75 16.22 7.11
N ALA A 155 9.03 15.90 7.30
CA ALA A 155 9.56 15.34 8.53
C ALA A 155 10.90 15.98 8.89
N HIS A 156 11.27 15.91 10.16
CA HIS A 156 12.62 16.23 10.62
C HIS A 156 13.33 14.99 11.13
N ARG A 157 14.66 15.04 11.18
CA ARG A 157 15.45 13.96 11.77
C ARG A 157 15.09 13.79 13.24
N ARG A 158 14.79 12.56 13.64
CA ARG A 158 14.53 12.22 15.04
C ARG A 158 15.77 12.56 15.89
N PRO A 159 15.65 13.33 16.97
CA PRO A 159 16.74 13.53 17.91
C PRO A 159 17.11 12.22 18.62
N PRO A 160 18.34 12.08 19.12
CA PRO A 160 18.72 10.92 19.92
C PRO A 160 17.77 10.73 21.11
N VAL A 161 17.33 9.49 21.33
CA VAL A 161 16.37 9.14 22.38
C VAL A 161 16.98 8.18 23.39
N GLN A 162 16.52 8.23 24.63
CA GLN A 162 16.90 7.26 25.65
C GLN A 162 16.11 5.97 25.45
N VAL A 163 16.84 4.86 25.39
CA VAL A 163 16.27 3.51 25.26
C VAL A 163 16.61 2.73 26.52
N VAL A 164 15.58 2.17 27.15
CA VAL A 164 15.72 1.29 28.30
C VAL A 164 15.85 -0.14 27.80
N HIS A 165 16.93 -0.82 28.17
CA HIS A 165 17.19 -2.23 27.85
C HIS A 165 16.64 -3.15 28.92
N ASP A 166 16.48 -4.43 28.59
CA ASP A 166 16.19 -5.48 29.56
C ASP A 166 17.28 -5.46 30.67
N GLY A 167 16.87 -5.22 31.92
CA GLY A 167 17.79 -5.02 33.05
C GLY A 167 17.91 -3.57 33.54
N GLY A 168 17.14 -2.62 32.96
CA GLY A 168 17.01 -1.25 33.47
C GLY A 168 18.15 -0.30 33.07
N GLN A 169 19.11 -0.76 32.28
CA GLN A 169 20.15 0.13 31.71
C GLN A 169 19.53 1.04 30.65
N THR A 170 19.89 2.32 30.71
CA THR A 170 19.42 3.32 29.73
C THR A 170 20.60 3.76 28.87
N THR A 171 20.44 3.71 27.57
CA THR A 171 21.42 4.22 26.59
C THR A 171 20.79 5.27 25.70
N THR A 172 21.55 6.29 25.33
CA THR A 172 21.10 7.25 24.31
C THR A 172 21.44 6.71 22.94
N VAL A 173 20.42 6.58 22.08
CA VAL A 173 20.55 6.02 20.73
C VAL A 173 20.19 7.08 19.71
N ASP A 174 21.10 7.33 18.76
CA ASP A 174 20.82 8.06 17.54
C ASP A 174 20.38 7.05 16.46
N PHE A 175 19.15 7.19 16.00
CA PHE A 175 18.58 6.30 14.98
C PHE A 175 18.95 6.71 13.54
N GLY A 176 19.79 7.73 13.34
CA GLY A 176 20.26 8.18 12.02
C GLY A 176 19.17 8.86 11.21
N HIS A 177 18.93 8.38 9.98
CA HIS A 177 17.93 8.93 9.06
C HIS A 177 16.50 8.44 9.36
N VAL A 178 16.15 8.35 10.63
CA VAL A 178 14.77 8.16 11.05
C VAL A 178 14.10 9.51 11.23
N GLY A 179 12.91 9.68 10.65
CA GLY A 179 12.15 10.91 10.71
C GLY A 179 10.96 10.87 11.66
N ASP A 180 10.65 12.03 12.23
CA ASP A 180 9.39 12.32 12.90
C ASP A 180 8.59 13.28 12.03
N ILE A 181 7.29 13.00 11.86
CA ILE A 181 6.41 13.75 10.95
C ILE A 181 6.06 15.11 11.57
N ASP A 182 6.31 16.20 10.82
CA ASP A 182 5.92 17.55 11.18
C ASP A 182 4.57 17.92 10.57
N ARG A 183 4.40 17.58 9.30
CA ARG A 183 3.23 18.00 8.51
C ARG A 183 2.90 17.01 7.41
N VAL A 184 1.61 16.89 7.12
CA VAL A 184 1.08 16.22 5.92
C VAL A 184 0.35 17.24 5.06
N ASP A 185 0.66 17.26 3.76
CA ASP A 185 -0.09 17.99 2.75
C ASP A 185 -0.92 17.00 1.91
N PRO A 186 -2.22 16.84 2.18
CA PRO A 186 -3.02 15.81 1.54
C PRO A 186 -3.45 16.13 0.11
N ARG A 187 -3.05 17.26 -0.49
CA ARG A 187 -3.54 17.71 -1.81
C ARG A 187 -3.37 16.67 -2.90
N VAL A 188 -2.19 16.06 -3.03
CA VAL A 188 -1.95 15.03 -4.04
C VAL A 188 -2.86 13.82 -3.84
N LEU A 189 -3.03 13.37 -2.59
CA LEU A 189 -3.93 12.24 -2.29
C LEU A 189 -5.38 12.58 -2.58
N THR A 190 -5.84 13.78 -2.21
CA THR A 190 -7.20 14.24 -2.50
C THR A 190 -7.47 14.25 -3.99
N THR A 191 -6.56 14.80 -4.80
CA THR A 191 -6.67 14.82 -6.27
C THR A 191 -6.77 13.40 -6.86
N LEU A 192 -5.93 12.48 -6.39
CA LEU A 192 -5.96 11.08 -6.83
C LEU A 192 -7.27 10.38 -6.44
N LEU A 193 -7.72 10.58 -5.20
CA LEU A 193 -8.98 10.01 -4.70
C LEU A 193 -10.22 10.55 -5.43
N GLU A 194 -10.24 11.84 -5.77
CA GLU A 194 -11.29 12.45 -6.59
C GLU A 194 -11.31 11.87 -8.00
N SER A 195 -10.14 11.58 -8.55
CA SER A 195 -9.97 10.91 -9.85
C SER A 195 -10.17 9.39 -9.79
N ARG A 196 -10.61 8.83 -8.64
CA ARG A 196 -10.85 7.40 -8.42
C ARG A 196 -9.60 6.52 -8.49
N PHE A 197 -8.42 7.08 -8.38
CA PHE A 197 -7.19 6.30 -8.15
C PHE A 197 -7.08 5.85 -6.70
N VAL A 198 -6.35 4.76 -6.49
CA VAL A 198 -5.96 4.27 -5.16
C VAL A 198 -4.49 4.62 -4.92
N PRO A 199 -4.18 5.66 -4.10
CA PRO A 199 -2.81 5.96 -3.73
C PRO A 199 -2.19 4.85 -2.88
N VAL A 200 -0.94 4.49 -3.17
CA VAL A 200 -0.13 3.53 -2.42
C VAL A 200 1.11 4.25 -1.93
N VAL A 201 1.19 4.51 -0.63
CA VAL A 201 2.19 5.37 -0.01
C VAL A 201 3.24 4.54 0.74
N ALA A 202 4.48 4.62 0.28
CA ALA A 202 5.64 4.06 0.97
C ALA A 202 6.07 4.97 2.14
N SER A 203 6.52 4.36 3.25
CA SER A 203 6.85 5.06 4.50
C SER A 203 8.21 5.78 4.49
N LEU A 204 8.38 6.67 3.52
CA LEU A 204 9.49 7.64 3.44
C LEU A 204 8.92 9.05 3.53
N ALA A 205 9.70 9.99 4.05
CA ALA A 205 9.35 11.41 4.11
C ALA A 205 10.55 12.28 3.78
N GLY A 206 10.34 13.55 3.51
CA GLY A 206 11.40 14.50 3.22
C GLY A 206 11.39 15.71 4.14
N ASP A 207 12.48 16.47 4.17
CA ASP A 207 12.50 17.82 4.71
C ASP A 207 12.63 18.87 3.61
N LEU A 208 12.60 20.14 4.00
CA LEU A 208 12.69 21.25 3.06
C LEU A 208 14.10 21.43 2.44
N GLU A 209 15.11 20.79 3.00
CA GLU A 209 16.48 20.76 2.47
C GLU A 209 16.73 19.58 1.53
N GLY A 210 15.70 18.76 1.27
CA GLY A 210 15.77 17.62 0.34
C GLY A 210 16.35 16.35 0.95
N ARG A 211 16.51 16.27 2.27
CA ARG A 211 16.92 15.04 2.95
C ARG A 211 15.73 14.10 3.08
N VAL A 212 15.99 12.81 2.94
CA VAL A 212 14.97 11.76 3.03
C VAL A 212 15.11 11.01 4.34
N TYR A 213 13.98 10.66 4.95
CA TYR A 213 13.91 9.92 6.21
C TYR A 213 13.06 8.67 6.07
N ASN A 214 13.50 7.62 6.76
CA ASN A 214 12.70 6.43 7.01
C ASN A 214 11.73 6.73 8.16
N VAL A 215 10.43 6.59 7.91
CA VAL A 215 9.39 6.85 8.91
C VAL A 215 8.63 5.56 9.21
N ASN A 216 8.15 5.41 10.44
CA ASN A 216 7.32 4.27 10.81
C ASN A 216 6.01 4.29 10.00
N ALA A 217 5.68 3.17 9.34
CA ALA A 217 4.50 3.06 8.48
C ALA A 217 3.16 3.22 9.23
N ASP A 218 3.13 2.84 10.52
CA ASP A 218 1.93 3.02 11.36
C ASP A 218 1.71 4.51 11.62
N THR A 219 2.79 5.23 11.95
CA THR A 219 2.76 6.70 12.14
C THR A 219 2.36 7.42 10.84
N VAL A 220 2.88 6.96 9.69
CA VAL A 220 2.45 7.49 8.37
C VAL A 220 0.96 7.27 8.16
N ALA A 221 0.46 6.06 8.41
CA ALA A 221 -0.95 5.73 8.22
C ALA A 221 -1.86 6.57 9.12
N GLU A 222 -1.47 6.77 10.37
CA GLU A 222 -2.16 7.64 11.33
C GLU A 222 -2.19 9.09 10.85
N ALA A 223 -1.03 9.65 10.49
CA ALA A 223 -0.93 11.04 10.02
C ALA A 223 -1.77 11.29 8.76
N LEU A 224 -1.74 10.36 7.80
CA LEU A 224 -2.56 10.44 6.58
C LEU A 224 -4.06 10.30 6.90
N ALA A 225 -4.44 9.41 7.82
CA ALA A 225 -5.83 9.25 8.24
C ALA A 225 -6.38 10.53 8.87
N VAL A 226 -5.60 11.20 9.71
CA VAL A 226 -5.96 12.48 10.32
C VAL A 226 -6.08 13.58 9.26
N ALA A 227 -5.07 13.73 8.40
CA ALA A 227 -5.04 14.77 7.36
C ALA A 227 -6.19 14.64 6.34
N LEU A 228 -6.56 13.40 5.99
CA LEU A 228 -7.66 13.10 5.07
C LEU A 228 -9.03 13.02 5.77
N ARG A 229 -9.09 13.18 7.09
CA ARG A 229 -10.31 12.94 7.89
C ARG A 229 -10.94 11.58 7.56
N ALA A 230 -10.12 10.56 7.49
CA ALA A 230 -10.54 9.23 7.10
C ALA A 230 -11.62 8.69 8.05
N MET A 231 -12.65 8.07 7.48
CA MET A 231 -13.71 7.41 8.26
C MET A 231 -13.17 6.19 9.00
N LYS A 232 -12.16 5.52 8.43
CA LYS A 232 -11.53 4.34 9.04
C LYS A 232 -10.03 4.32 8.78
N LEU A 233 -9.29 3.89 9.81
CA LEU A 233 -7.91 3.47 9.73
C LEU A 233 -7.87 1.97 10.07
N VAL A 234 -7.32 1.17 9.16
CA VAL A 234 -7.26 -0.30 9.27
C VAL A 234 -5.80 -0.75 9.20
N PHE A 235 -5.39 -1.56 10.16
CA PHE A 235 -4.07 -2.20 10.17
C PHE A 235 -4.24 -3.68 9.82
N LEU A 236 -3.57 -4.12 8.74
CA LEU A 236 -3.47 -5.52 8.37
C LEU A 236 -2.06 -6.00 8.71
N THR A 237 -1.97 -6.85 9.70
CA THR A 237 -0.72 -7.47 10.17
C THR A 237 -0.82 -8.98 10.02
N GLY A 238 0.31 -9.67 9.86
CA GLY A 238 0.35 -11.11 9.98
C GLY A 238 -0.08 -11.56 11.39
N ALA A 239 -0.78 -12.68 11.45
CA ALA A 239 -1.18 -13.30 12.72
C ALA A 239 -0.07 -14.19 13.26
#